data_a823c9b5026b47dde0ee96edffba31e0
#
_entry.id   a823c9b5026b47dde0ee96edffba31e0
#
_cell.length_a   1.000
_cell.length_b   1.000
_cell.length_c   1.000
_cell.angle_alpha   90.00
_cell.angle_beta   90.00
_cell.angle_gamma   90.00
#
_symmetry.space_group_name_H-M   'P 1'
#
loop_
_entity.id
_entity.type
_entity.pdbx_description
1 polymer ?
#
loop_
_entity_poly.entity_id
_entity_poly.type
_entity_poly.pdbx_seq_one_letter_code
_entity_poly.pdbx_strand_id
1 'polypeptide(L)'
;MAAPSPHCAALPSDALAHVLADSTLSLFSAADLAELVVLQRCCWVPEAVLNDMLDLPPLRETHDKVFAWATTSTTLVVRQRGRLVAAVRGQVEGSDWHVGRLMVAPDLTGRGVGSHLLRLIETLAPPHIERFILFTGARSERNIRMYQNAGYQLLPTPDPLPPNHIHGAVHLVKPRD
;
A
#
# COMPACT_ATOMS: atom_id res chain seq x y z
N MET A 1 -12.42 23.03 1.18
CA MET A 1 -12.90 21.97 2.08
C MET A 1 -13.63 20.96 1.23
N ALA A 2 -12.95 19.85 0.87
CA ALA A 2 -13.59 18.74 0.18
C ALA A 2 -14.36 17.91 1.23
N ALA A 3 -15.65 17.67 0.99
CA ALA A 3 -16.48 16.83 1.83
C ALA A 3 -15.93 15.39 1.82
N PRO A 4 -15.97 14.67 2.95
CA PRO A 4 -15.58 13.25 2.96
C PRO A 4 -16.56 12.47 2.08
N SER A 5 -16.02 11.64 1.20
CA SER A 5 -16.80 10.78 0.30
C SER A 5 -17.72 9.86 1.12
N PRO A 6 -19.01 9.74 0.77
CA PRO A 6 -20.04 9.08 1.58
C PRO A 6 -20.01 7.53 1.55
N HIS A 7 -18.94 6.90 1.10
CA HIS A 7 -18.87 5.44 0.90
C HIS A 7 -17.82 4.73 1.77
N CYS A 8 -17.34 5.37 2.83
CA CYS A 8 -16.52 4.67 3.80
C CYS A 8 -17.44 3.83 4.71
N ALA A 9 -17.86 2.65 4.24
CA ALA A 9 -18.37 1.62 5.15
C ALA A 9 -17.29 1.45 6.22
N ALA A 10 -17.64 1.74 7.48
CA ALA A 10 -16.67 1.72 8.58
C ALA A 10 -16.09 0.30 8.66
N LEU A 11 -14.83 0.14 8.25
CA LEU A 11 -14.12 -1.12 8.48
C LEU A 11 -14.07 -1.38 9.98
N PRO A 12 -14.35 -2.61 10.43
CA PRO A 12 -14.21 -2.95 11.84
C PRO A 12 -12.78 -2.67 12.31
N SER A 13 -12.63 -2.00 13.45
CA SER A 13 -11.29 -1.66 13.96
C SER A 13 -10.44 -2.90 14.27
N ASP A 14 -11.07 -4.06 14.48
CA ASP A 14 -10.47 -5.37 14.74
C ASP A 14 -10.33 -6.26 13.49
N ALA A 15 -10.52 -5.70 12.29
CA ALA A 15 -10.53 -6.46 11.02
C ALA A 15 -9.30 -7.36 10.81
N LEU A 16 -8.18 -7.06 11.46
CA LEU A 16 -6.93 -7.82 11.38
C LEU A 16 -6.64 -8.67 12.64
N ALA A 17 -7.50 -8.66 13.64
CA ALA A 17 -7.24 -9.35 14.93
C ALA A 17 -6.97 -10.85 14.78
N HIS A 18 -7.55 -11.49 13.75
CA HIS A 18 -7.36 -12.92 13.47
C HIS A 18 -5.96 -13.27 12.91
N VAL A 19 -5.24 -12.31 12.32
CA VAL A 19 -3.85 -12.49 11.83
C VAL A 19 -2.84 -11.71 12.66
N LEU A 20 -3.30 -10.74 13.42
CA LEU A 20 -2.47 -9.89 14.26
C LEU A 20 -3.24 -9.53 15.54
N ALA A 21 -3.08 -10.34 16.57
CA ALA A 21 -3.73 -10.12 17.87
C ALA A 21 -3.38 -8.75 18.44
N ASP A 22 -4.29 -8.16 19.22
CA ASP A 22 -4.17 -6.83 19.83
C ASP A 22 -3.91 -5.70 18.81
N SER A 23 -4.41 -5.88 17.57
CA SER A 23 -4.29 -4.84 16.52
C SER A 23 -5.57 -4.05 16.36
N THR A 24 -5.40 -2.78 15.97
CA THR A 24 -6.48 -1.89 15.57
C THR A 24 -6.21 -1.33 14.19
N LEU A 25 -7.25 -1.26 13.36
CA LEU A 25 -7.25 -0.69 12.02
C LEU A 25 -7.96 0.65 12.06
N SER A 26 -7.39 1.67 11.41
CA SER A 26 -8.03 2.98 11.25
C SER A 26 -7.60 3.66 9.95
N LEU A 27 -8.29 4.73 9.57
CA LEU A 27 -7.79 5.67 8.59
C LEU A 27 -6.63 6.47 9.19
N PHE A 28 -5.69 6.86 8.33
CA PHE A 28 -4.56 7.72 8.70
C PHE A 28 -5.04 9.04 9.31
N SER A 29 -4.37 9.46 10.35
CA SER A 29 -4.50 10.77 10.98
C SER A 29 -3.14 11.48 11.06
N ALA A 30 -3.15 12.79 11.28
CA ALA A 30 -1.91 13.55 11.43
C ALA A 30 -1.02 13.03 12.57
N ALA A 31 -1.60 12.43 13.60
CA ALA A 31 -0.87 11.85 14.73
C ALA A 31 -0.02 10.63 14.33
N ASP A 32 -0.34 9.97 13.20
CA ASP A 32 0.36 8.79 12.72
C ASP A 32 1.61 9.12 11.89
N LEU A 33 1.76 10.39 11.47
CA LEU A 33 2.75 10.80 10.48
C LEU A 33 4.19 10.36 10.81
N ALA A 34 4.63 10.65 12.01
CA ALA A 34 6.02 10.36 12.41
C ALA A 34 6.33 8.85 12.35
N GLU A 35 5.42 8.02 12.87
CA GLU A 35 5.58 6.58 12.83
C GLU A 35 5.40 6.01 11.41
N LEU A 36 4.52 6.59 10.58
CA LEU A 36 4.34 6.21 9.19
C LEU A 36 5.61 6.44 8.37
N VAL A 37 6.30 7.58 8.58
CA VAL A 37 7.59 7.87 7.93
C VAL A 37 8.66 6.85 8.35
N VAL A 38 8.72 6.49 9.63
CA VAL A 38 9.66 5.47 10.12
C VAL A 38 9.34 4.10 9.51
N LEU A 39 8.07 3.68 9.56
CA LEU A 39 7.63 2.41 8.97
C LEU A 39 7.97 2.35 7.48
N GLN A 40 7.70 3.43 6.73
CA GLN A 40 8.03 3.51 5.32
C GLN A 40 9.51 3.23 5.08
N ARG A 41 10.40 3.89 5.79
CA ARG A 41 11.85 3.69 5.63
C ARG A 41 12.26 2.26 6.00
N CYS A 42 11.75 1.71 7.09
CA CYS A 42 12.02 0.33 7.50
C CYS A 42 11.61 -0.69 6.42
N CYS A 43 10.50 -0.44 5.70
CA CYS A 43 10.02 -1.34 4.66
C CYS A 43 10.76 -1.16 3.32
N TRP A 44 11.14 0.07 2.96
CA TRP A 44 11.76 0.34 1.65
C TRP A 44 13.28 0.12 1.63
N VAL A 45 13.99 0.18 2.74
CA VAL A 45 15.44 -0.11 2.76
C VAL A 45 15.73 -1.53 2.24
N PRO A 46 15.10 -2.60 2.74
CA PRO A 46 15.31 -3.95 2.21
C PRO A 46 14.94 -4.09 0.74
N GLU A 47 13.84 -3.47 0.30
CA GLU A 47 13.40 -3.48 -1.10
C GLU A 47 14.38 -2.75 -2.02
N ALA A 48 14.92 -1.63 -1.58
CA ALA A 48 15.92 -0.86 -2.31
C ALA A 48 17.22 -1.65 -2.50
N VAL A 49 17.68 -2.33 -1.47
CA VAL A 49 18.87 -3.20 -1.52
C VAL A 49 18.61 -4.39 -2.44
N LEU A 50 17.47 -5.06 -2.29
CA LEU A 50 17.10 -6.22 -3.11
C LEU A 50 17.05 -5.88 -4.61
N ASN A 51 16.49 -4.72 -4.96
CA ASN A 51 16.31 -4.30 -6.34
C ASN A 51 17.47 -3.47 -6.90
N ASP A 52 18.53 -3.24 -6.11
CA ASP A 52 19.68 -2.38 -6.47
C ASP A 52 19.25 -0.95 -6.84
N MET A 53 18.34 -0.38 -6.05
CA MET A 53 17.69 0.91 -6.31
C MET A 53 17.66 1.78 -5.06
N LEU A 54 18.81 2.25 -4.62
CA LEU A 54 18.94 3.03 -3.38
C LEU A 54 18.30 4.43 -3.45
N ASP A 55 17.91 4.88 -4.63
CA ASP A 55 17.30 6.19 -4.89
C ASP A 55 15.77 6.13 -5.03
N LEU A 56 15.12 5.25 -4.30
CA LEU A 56 13.67 5.14 -4.31
C LEU A 56 13.01 6.36 -3.64
N PRO A 57 11.94 6.94 -4.25
CA PRO A 57 11.22 8.07 -3.68
C PRO A 57 10.81 7.86 -2.21
N PRO A 58 10.29 6.69 -1.78
CA PRO A 58 9.92 6.46 -0.38
C PRO A 58 11.05 6.65 0.64
N LEU A 59 12.31 6.49 0.23
CA LEU A 59 13.46 6.70 1.12
C LEU A 59 13.81 8.18 1.29
N ARG A 60 13.42 9.03 0.33
CA ARG A 60 13.75 10.47 0.27
C ARG A 60 12.59 11.38 0.60
N GLU A 61 11.36 10.86 0.68
CA GLU A 61 10.20 11.68 0.99
C GLU A 61 10.33 12.35 2.34
N THR A 62 10.06 13.66 2.35
CA THR A 62 9.96 14.45 3.60
C THR A 62 8.66 14.14 4.33
N HIS A 63 8.53 14.54 5.59
CA HIS A 63 7.29 14.43 6.34
C HIS A 63 6.12 15.09 5.60
N ASP A 64 6.33 16.28 4.99
CA ASP A 64 5.29 16.98 4.24
C ASP A 64 4.81 16.20 3.02
N LYS A 65 5.72 15.55 2.29
CA LYS A 65 5.36 14.70 1.16
C LYS A 65 4.58 13.47 1.60
N VAL A 66 4.99 12.83 2.69
CA VAL A 66 4.26 11.69 3.25
C VAL A 66 2.89 12.13 3.74
N PHE A 67 2.79 13.24 4.45
CA PHE A 67 1.53 13.81 4.89
C PHE A 67 0.59 14.11 3.72
N ALA A 68 1.12 14.75 2.67
CA ALA A 68 0.34 15.10 1.49
C ALA A 68 -0.30 13.87 0.84
N TRP A 69 0.46 12.83 0.52
CA TRP A 69 -0.13 11.64 -0.12
C TRP A 69 -1.01 10.85 0.86
N ALA A 70 -0.68 10.82 2.16
CA ALA A 70 -1.48 10.07 3.14
C ALA A 70 -2.85 10.69 3.39
N THR A 71 -2.97 12.02 3.25
CA THR A 71 -4.24 12.76 3.42
C THR A 71 -5.07 12.87 2.14
N THR A 72 -4.43 12.86 0.96
CA THR A 72 -5.13 12.95 -0.33
C THR A 72 -5.56 11.59 -0.90
N SER A 73 -5.14 10.51 -0.27
CA SER A 73 -5.48 9.13 -0.62
C SER A 73 -6.28 8.47 0.50
N THR A 74 -6.94 7.36 0.21
CA THR A 74 -7.47 6.47 1.24
C THR A 74 -6.31 5.70 1.85
N THR A 75 -5.88 6.08 3.05
CA THR A 75 -4.73 5.45 3.72
C THR A 75 -5.20 4.74 4.99
N LEU A 76 -5.00 3.42 5.03
CA LEU A 76 -5.23 2.60 6.21
C LEU A 76 -3.94 2.45 7.00
N VAL A 77 -4.05 2.51 8.31
CA VAL A 77 -2.96 2.26 9.25
C VAL A 77 -3.37 1.20 10.27
N VAL A 78 -2.41 0.38 10.67
CA VAL A 78 -2.61 -0.68 11.66
C VAL A 78 -1.68 -0.44 12.83
N ARG A 79 -2.25 -0.44 14.02
CA ARG A 79 -1.48 -0.38 15.27
C ARG A 79 -1.59 -1.71 16.01
N GLN A 80 -0.49 -2.14 16.59
CA GLN A 80 -0.46 -3.25 17.53
C GLN A 80 0.20 -2.79 18.82
N ARG A 81 -0.53 -2.88 19.93
CA ARG A 81 -0.06 -2.44 21.26
C ARG A 81 0.48 -1.01 21.25
N GLY A 82 -0.21 -0.12 20.54
CA GLY A 82 0.16 1.30 20.40
C GLY A 82 1.18 1.62 19.32
N ARG A 83 1.98 0.65 18.81
CA ARG A 83 2.95 0.86 17.72
C ARG A 83 2.26 0.78 16.35
N LEU A 84 2.54 1.71 15.45
CA LEU A 84 2.13 1.63 14.06
C LEU A 84 2.99 0.57 13.33
N VAL A 85 2.35 -0.49 12.86
CA VAL A 85 3.05 -1.69 12.35
C VAL A 85 2.75 -2.04 10.90
N ALA A 86 1.68 -1.49 10.33
CA ALA A 86 1.39 -1.69 8.93
C ALA A 86 0.58 -0.52 8.37
N ALA A 87 0.65 -0.32 7.05
CA ALA A 87 -0.15 0.67 6.34
C ALA A 87 -0.33 0.27 4.87
N VAL A 88 -1.37 0.80 4.24
CA VAL A 88 -1.60 0.68 2.80
C VAL A 88 -2.35 1.89 2.30
N ARG A 89 -2.09 2.29 1.05
CA ARG A 89 -2.75 3.40 0.36
C ARG A 89 -3.54 2.90 -0.84
N GLY A 90 -4.74 3.46 -1.04
CA GLY A 90 -5.51 3.36 -2.27
C GLY A 90 -5.82 4.75 -2.82
N GLN A 91 -5.69 4.93 -4.12
CA GLN A 91 -5.91 6.20 -4.81
C GLN A 91 -6.68 5.99 -6.10
N VAL A 92 -7.68 6.82 -6.35
CA VAL A 92 -8.45 6.83 -7.60
C VAL A 92 -7.64 7.54 -8.68
N GLU A 93 -7.54 6.92 -9.86
CA GLU A 93 -7.02 7.53 -11.07
C GLU A 93 -7.88 7.06 -12.26
N GLY A 94 -8.80 7.90 -12.70
CA GLY A 94 -9.82 7.53 -13.69
C GLY A 94 -10.73 6.40 -13.17
N SER A 95 -10.80 5.28 -13.88
CA SER A 95 -11.50 4.05 -13.47
C SER A 95 -10.60 3.04 -12.73
N ASP A 96 -9.37 3.41 -12.42
CA ASP A 96 -8.40 2.55 -11.75
C ASP A 96 -8.25 2.91 -10.27
N TRP A 97 -8.05 1.87 -9.43
CA TRP A 97 -7.67 2.00 -8.05
C TRP A 97 -6.20 1.62 -7.88
N HIS A 98 -5.37 2.62 -7.69
CA HIS A 98 -3.94 2.42 -7.50
C HIS A 98 -3.64 2.07 -6.05
N VAL A 99 -3.26 0.81 -5.81
CA VAL A 99 -2.79 0.34 -4.50
C VAL A 99 -1.29 0.61 -4.39
N GLY A 100 -0.91 1.28 -3.32
CA GLY A 100 0.49 1.58 -3.07
C GLY A 100 0.80 1.64 -1.58
N ARG A 101 2.08 1.81 -1.26
CA ARG A 101 2.54 1.92 0.12
C ARG A 101 2.03 0.78 1.03
N LEU A 102 1.94 -0.44 0.48
CA LEU A 102 1.65 -1.62 1.29
C LEU A 102 2.89 -1.95 2.12
N MET A 103 2.79 -1.69 3.40
CA MET A 103 3.89 -1.76 4.37
C MET A 103 3.50 -2.66 5.53
N VAL A 104 4.40 -3.54 5.92
CA VAL A 104 4.31 -4.35 7.14
C VAL A 104 5.66 -4.32 7.82
N ALA A 105 5.68 -4.00 9.10
CA ALA A 105 6.91 -3.95 9.88
C ALA A 105 7.74 -5.23 9.69
N PRO A 106 9.07 -5.13 9.50
CA PRO A 106 9.92 -6.28 9.16
C PRO A 106 9.80 -7.47 10.12
N ASP A 107 9.58 -7.21 11.40
CA ASP A 107 9.40 -8.23 12.45
C ASP A 107 8.03 -8.94 12.39
N LEU A 108 7.09 -8.45 11.58
CA LEU A 108 5.75 -9.01 11.40
C LEU A 108 5.51 -9.58 10.01
N THR A 109 6.51 -9.57 9.16
CA THR A 109 6.38 -10.14 7.81
C THR A 109 6.15 -11.65 7.86
N GLY A 110 5.43 -12.20 6.85
CA GLY A 110 5.14 -13.65 6.78
C GLY A 110 3.94 -14.11 7.57
N ARG A 111 3.26 -13.21 8.30
CA ARG A 111 2.06 -13.55 9.09
C ARG A 111 0.74 -13.31 8.36
N GLY A 112 0.77 -13.00 7.06
CA GLY A 112 -0.44 -12.75 6.27
C GLY A 112 -1.01 -11.33 6.38
N VAL A 113 -0.44 -10.45 7.21
CA VAL A 113 -0.93 -9.07 7.44
C VAL A 113 -1.04 -8.30 6.12
N GLY A 114 -0.01 -8.35 5.26
CA GLY A 114 0.00 -7.65 3.97
C GLY A 114 -1.12 -8.11 3.04
N SER A 115 -1.36 -9.43 2.93
CA SER A 115 -2.43 -9.97 2.10
C SER A 115 -3.83 -9.58 2.59
N HIS A 116 -4.01 -9.44 3.91
CA HIS A 116 -5.28 -8.98 4.48
C HIS A 116 -5.49 -7.49 4.26
N LEU A 117 -4.44 -6.67 4.46
CA LEU A 117 -4.49 -5.24 4.17
C LEU A 117 -4.78 -4.95 2.70
N LEU A 118 -4.20 -5.73 1.78
CA LEU A 118 -4.47 -5.61 0.35
C LEU A 118 -5.97 -5.79 0.06
N ARG A 119 -6.57 -6.87 0.60
CA ARG A 119 -8.02 -7.10 0.43
C ARG A 119 -8.86 -5.99 1.06
N LEU A 120 -8.49 -5.51 2.24
CA LEU A 120 -9.24 -4.44 2.90
C LEU A 120 -9.22 -3.14 2.11
N ILE A 121 -8.07 -2.73 1.57
CA ILE A 121 -7.99 -1.49 0.77
C ILE A 121 -8.77 -1.61 -0.55
N GLU A 122 -8.86 -2.80 -1.14
CA GLU A 122 -9.68 -3.06 -2.32
C GLU A 122 -11.18 -2.86 -2.03
N THR A 123 -11.66 -3.26 -0.84
CA THR A 123 -13.07 -3.07 -0.46
C THR A 123 -13.47 -1.60 -0.32
N LEU A 124 -12.51 -0.70 -0.12
CA LEU A 124 -12.74 0.74 -0.01
C LEU A 124 -12.73 1.47 -1.36
N ALA A 125 -12.46 0.75 -2.45
CA ALA A 125 -12.48 1.33 -3.77
C ALA A 125 -13.91 1.78 -4.14
N PRO A 126 -14.10 3.02 -4.67
CA PRO A 126 -15.40 3.50 -5.10
C PRO A 126 -16.08 2.59 -6.13
N PRO A 127 -17.42 2.62 -6.25
CA PRO A 127 -18.15 1.71 -7.14
C PRO A 127 -17.78 1.80 -8.62
N HIS A 128 -17.32 2.96 -9.10
CA HIS A 128 -16.96 3.18 -10.52
C HIS A 128 -15.57 2.63 -10.89
N ILE A 129 -14.85 2.07 -9.94
CA ILE A 129 -13.54 1.47 -10.22
C ILE A 129 -13.74 0.15 -10.95
N GLU A 130 -12.99 -0.02 -12.03
CA GLU A 130 -13.00 -1.20 -12.89
C GLU A 130 -11.80 -2.12 -12.66
N ARG A 131 -10.67 -1.56 -12.20
CA ARG A 131 -9.43 -2.31 -12.04
C ARG A 131 -8.65 -1.85 -10.81
N PHE A 132 -7.92 -2.80 -10.22
CA PHE A 132 -6.89 -2.55 -9.21
C PHE A 132 -5.52 -2.62 -9.88
N ILE A 133 -4.68 -1.62 -9.67
CA ILE A 133 -3.34 -1.54 -10.23
C ILE A 133 -2.34 -1.32 -9.11
N LEU A 134 -1.22 -2.00 -9.19
CA LEU A 134 -0.07 -1.79 -8.31
C LEU A 134 1.24 -2.06 -9.05
N PHE A 135 2.34 -1.65 -8.44
CA PHE A 135 3.66 -2.01 -8.92
C PHE A 135 4.57 -2.45 -7.78
N THR A 136 5.60 -3.23 -8.10
CA THR A 136 6.63 -3.67 -7.16
C THR A 136 7.97 -3.84 -7.88
N GLY A 137 9.05 -4.00 -7.15
CA GLY A 137 10.35 -4.28 -7.75
C GLY A 137 10.36 -5.64 -8.47
N ALA A 138 11.03 -5.72 -9.62
CA ALA A 138 11.10 -6.95 -10.41
C ALA A 138 11.80 -8.10 -9.68
N ARG A 139 12.69 -7.80 -8.73
CA ARG A 139 13.37 -8.81 -7.89
C ARG A 139 12.61 -9.16 -6.62
N SER A 140 11.51 -8.45 -6.33
CA SER A 140 10.69 -8.68 -5.13
C SER A 140 9.74 -9.88 -5.31
N GLU A 141 10.28 -11.06 -5.57
CA GLU A 141 9.52 -12.28 -5.90
C GLU A 141 8.45 -12.61 -4.86
N ARG A 142 8.74 -12.38 -3.57
CA ARG A 142 7.78 -12.60 -2.49
C ARG A 142 6.56 -11.71 -2.64
N ASN A 143 6.76 -10.44 -2.97
CA ASN A 143 5.68 -9.49 -3.19
C ASN A 143 4.89 -9.87 -4.45
N ILE A 144 5.59 -10.20 -5.54
CA ILE A 144 4.95 -10.64 -6.79
C ILE A 144 4.06 -11.86 -6.53
N ARG A 145 4.57 -12.89 -5.84
CA ARG A 145 3.75 -14.08 -5.48
C ARG A 145 2.56 -13.74 -4.60
N MET A 146 2.73 -12.84 -3.64
CA MET A 146 1.61 -12.39 -2.79
C MET A 146 0.50 -11.73 -3.62
N TYR A 147 0.86 -10.86 -4.55
CA TYR A 147 -0.10 -10.20 -5.44
C TYR A 147 -0.76 -11.17 -6.41
N GLN A 148 0.00 -12.08 -7.01
CA GLN A 148 -0.55 -13.13 -7.87
C GLN A 148 -1.55 -14.02 -7.13
N ASN A 149 -1.25 -14.41 -5.89
CA ASN A 149 -2.16 -15.16 -5.04
C ASN A 149 -3.44 -14.37 -4.67
N ALA A 150 -3.40 -13.04 -4.76
CA ALA A 150 -4.55 -12.17 -4.58
C ALA A 150 -5.34 -11.92 -5.90
N GLY A 151 -4.95 -12.56 -7.00
CA GLY A 151 -5.61 -12.47 -8.31
C GLY A 151 -5.03 -11.42 -9.26
N TYR A 152 -3.91 -10.80 -8.92
CA TYR A 152 -3.24 -9.87 -9.82
C TYR A 152 -2.43 -10.62 -10.88
N GLN A 153 -2.41 -10.05 -12.08
CA GLN A 153 -1.64 -10.54 -13.22
C GLN A 153 -0.55 -9.53 -13.57
N LEU A 154 0.65 -10.03 -13.88
CA LEU A 154 1.74 -9.20 -14.38
C LEU A 154 1.38 -8.62 -15.74
N LEU A 155 1.54 -7.32 -15.88
CA LEU A 155 1.44 -6.65 -17.17
C LEU A 155 2.78 -6.79 -17.92
N PRO A 156 2.73 -6.93 -19.26
CA PRO A 156 3.93 -6.79 -20.08
C PRO A 156 4.61 -5.46 -19.80
N THR A 157 5.94 -5.46 -19.75
CA THR A 157 6.70 -4.21 -19.66
C THR A 157 6.46 -3.41 -20.94
N PRO A 158 5.95 -2.16 -20.86
CA PRO A 158 5.75 -1.35 -22.04
C PRO A 158 7.08 -1.02 -22.74
N ASP A 159 7.05 -1.00 -24.07
CA ASP A 159 8.17 -0.54 -24.88
C ASP A 159 7.65 0.45 -25.92
N PRO A 160 8.02 1.73 -25.90
CA PRO A 160 8.93 2.36 -24.93
C PRO A 160 8.31 2.53 -23.53
N LEU A 161 9.17 2.63 -22.52
CA LEU A 161 8.76 2.87 -21.15
C LEU A 161 8.04 4.22 -21.01
N PRO A 162 6.91 4.30 -20.28
CA PRO A 162 6.24 5.56 -20.06
C PRO A 162 7.12 6.59 -19.33
N PRO A 163 6.91 7.89 -19.55
CA PRO A 163 7.48 8.91 -18.69
C PRO A 163 7.15 8.59 -17.22
N ASN A 164 8.12 8.74 -16.32
CA ASN A 164 8.01 8.41 -14.90
C ASN A 164 7.96 6.91 -14.54
N HIS A 165 8.23 6.01 -15.48
CA HIS A 165 8.40 4.59 -15.13
C HIS A 165 9.58 4.44 -14.17
N ILE A 166 9.33 3.75 -13.05
CA ILE A 166 10.40 3.43 -12.10
C ILE A 166 11.20 2.27 -12.71
N HIS A 167 12.45 2.54 -13.06
CA HIS A 167 13.34 1.52 -13.62
C HIS A 167 13.36 0.28 -12.70
N GLY A 168 13.22 -0.92 -13.30
CA GLY A 168 13.18 -2.16 -12.53
C GLY A 168 11.87 -2.43 -11.77
N ALA A 169 10.82 -1.65 -11.98
CA ALA A 169 9.48 -1.96 -11.48
C ALA A 169 8.69 -2.82 -12.46
N VAL A 170 7.87 -3.70 -11.94
CA VAL A 170 6.85 -4.46 -12.67
C VAL A 170 5.46 -4.05 -12.19
N HIS A 171 4.53 -3.96 -13.13
CA HIS A 171 3.14 -3.58 -12.86
C HIS A 171 2.26 -4.83 -12.84
N LEU A 172 1.29 -4.80 -11.96
CA LEU A 172 0.30 -5.87 -11.85
C LEU A 172 -1.11 -5.25 -11.87
N VAL A 173 -2.04 -5.95 -12.50
CA VAL A 173 -3.44 -5.55 -12.61
C VAL A 173 -4.36 -6.68 -12.18
N LYS A 174 -5.49 -6.31 -11.58
CA LYS A 174 -6.58 -7.21 -11.24
C LYS A 174 -7.89 -6.53 -11.65
N PRO A 175 -8.72 -7.14 -12.51
CA PRO A 175 -10.08 -6.66 -12.77
C PRO A 175 -10.88 -6.63 -11.46
N ARG A 176 -11.84 -5.71 -11.39
CA ARG A 176 -12.85 -5.74 -10.33
C ARG A 176 -14.02 -6.58 -10.83
N ASP A 177 -14.33 -7.64 -10.11
CA ASP A 177 -15.51 -8.49 -10.36
C ASP A 177 -16.81 -7.77 -9.99
#